data_413726896c611b092488746f0fe7bf6a
#
_entry.id   413726896c611b092488746f0fe7bf6a
#
_cell.length_a   1.000
_cell.length_b   1.000
_cell.length_c   1.000
_cell.angle_alpha   90.00
_cell.angle_beta   90.00
_cell.angle_gamma   90.00
#
_symmetry.space_group_name_H-M   'P 1'
#
loop_
_entity.id
_entity.type
_entity.pdbx_description
1 polymer ?
#
loop_
_entity_poly.entity_id
_entity_poly.type
_entity_poly.pdbx_seq_one_letter_code
_entity_poly.pdbx_strand_id
1 'polypeptide(L)'
;MRVIIEPNYDLMSQWAANYVVAKINAAKPTAEKPFVLGLPTGSSPIGMYRGLVKAYQEGKVSFKHVLTFNMDEYVGLPEEHPESYHSFMFTNLFNHIDCPKENIHILNGNAKDLAAECAHYEQMIEEAGGIDLFLGGIGPDGHIAFNEPGSSLTSRTRQKTLTTDTIIANSRFFENDINKVPKTALTVGVGTVMAAKEVMILVNGHAKCRALQAAVEGSVNHMWTISALQMHQHGIIVADDAACEELKVGTYRYFKDIERNNLL
;
A
#
# COMPACT_ATOMS: atom_id res chain seq x y z
N MET A 1 17.11 0.24 3.94
CA MET A 1 15.87 -0.58 3.82
C MET A 1 15.92 -1.70 4.84
N ARG A 2 14.80 -1.95 5.55
CA ARG A 2 14.61 -3.10 6.43
C ARG A 2 13.82 -4.17 5.70
N VAL A 3 14.08 -5.45 5.99
CA VAL A 3 13.27 -6.57 5.48
C VAL A 3 12.92 -7.48 6.65
N ILE A 4 11.66 -7.43 7.06
CA ILE A 4 11.09 -8.26 8.11
C ILE A 4 10.54 -9.51 7.43
N ILE A 5 11.01 -10.68 7.86
CA ILE A 5 10.59 -11.95 7.27
C ILE A 5 9.87 -12.77 8.34
N GLU A 6 8.58 -12.99 8.16
CA GLU A 6 7.74 -13.75 9.06
C GLU A 6 7.42 -15.14 8.47
N PRO A 7 7.19 -16.16 9.29
CA PRO A 7 6.96 -17.53 8.81
C PRO A 7 5.75 -17.70 7.88
N ASN A 8 4.73 -16.83 8.03
CA ASN A 8 3.48 -16.94 7.28
C ASN A 8 2.74 -15.61 7.20
N TYR A 9 1.67 -15.59 6.38
CA TYR A 9 0.82 -14.43 6.17
C TYR A 9 0.23 -13.83 7.45
N ASP A 10 -0.19 -14.68 8.41
CA ASP A 10 -0.85 -14.19 9.62
C ASP A 10 0.13 -13.44 10.53
N LEU A 11 1.35 -13.97 10.70
CA LEU A 11 2.40 -13.29 11.49
C LEU A 11 2.91 -12.03 10.78
N MET A 12 3.08 -12.08 9.46
CA MET A 12 3.38 -10.90 8.64
C MET A 12 2.33 -9.80 8.85
N SER A 13 1.05 -10.16 8.77
CA SER A 13 -0.06 -9.23 8.95
C SER A 13 -0.12 -8.68 10.37
N GLN A 14 0.12 -9.51 11.38
CA GLN A 14 0.15 -9.09 12.78
C GLN A 14 1.31 -8.13 13.04
N TRP A 15 2.51 -8.44 12.54
CA TRP A 15 3.66 -7.55 12.65
C TRP A 15 3.34 -6.17 12.07
N ALA A 16 2.80 -6.14 10.86
CA ALA A 16 2.44 -4.91 10.17
C ALA A 16 1.38 -4.10 10.95
N ALA A 17 0.33 -4.75 11.45
CA ALA A 17 -0.69 -4.09 12.26
C ALA A 17 -0.10 -3.50 13.56
N ASN A 18 0.73 -4.27 14.28
CA ASN A 18 1.39 -3.80 15.50
C ASN A 18 2.28 -2.60 15.21
N TYR A 19 3.01 -2.61 14.08
CA TYR A 19 3.86 -1.50 13.67
C TYR A 19 3.05 -0.22 13.44
N VAL A 20 1.95 -0.29 12.68
CA VAL A 20 1.06 0.85 12.44
C VAL A 20 0.50 1.40 13.77
N VAL A 21 0.00 0.53 14.64
CA VAL A 21 -0.50 0.91 15.97
C VAL A 21 0.58 1.64 16.79
N ALA A 22 1.80 1.09 16.80
CA ALA A 22 2.92 1.70 17.52
C ALA A 22 3.26 3.09 16.97
N LYS A 23 3.25 3.27 15.63
CA LYS A 23 3.52 4.56 14.99
C LYS A 23 2.45 5.62 15.30
N ILE A 24 1.17 5.26 15.18
CA ILE A 24 0.07 6.17 15.52
C ILE A 24 0.18 6.59 16.99
N ASN A 25 0.36 5.63 17.91
CA ASN A 25 0.46 5.92 19.34
C ASN A 25 1.69 6.76 19.71
N ALA A 26 2.83 6.51 19.05
CA ALA A 26 4.05 7.30 19.28
C ALA A 26 3.90 8.74 18.78
N ALA A 27 3.18 8.96 17.68
CA ALA A 27 2.92 10.28 17.12
C ALA A 27 1.98 11.12 17.99
N LYS A 28 1.12 10.50 18.81
CA LYS A 28 0.11 11.17 19.65
C LYS A 28 -0.71 12.20 18.87
N PRO A 29 -1.40 11.78 17.78
CA PRO A 29 -2.04 12.71 16.87
C PRO A 29 -3.14 13.53 17.55
N THR A 30 -3.30 14.78 17.08
CA THR A 30 -4.37 15.71 17.49
C THR A 30 -5.12 16.21 16.25
N ALA A 31 -6.18 16.96 16.43
CA ALA A 31 -6.91 17.58 15.32
C ALA A 31 -6.02 18.54 14.50
N GLU A 32 -5.13 19.28 15.18
CA GLU A 32 -4.21 20.24 14.55
C GLU A 32 -2.98 19.57 13.95
N LYS A 33 -2.65 18.37 14.41
CA LYS A 33 -1.50 17.59 13.93
C LYS A 33 -1.91 16.14 13.79
N PRO A 34 -2.67 15.78 12.74
CA PRO A 34 -3.07 14.40 12.49
C PRO A 34 -1.87 13.52 12.13
N PHE A 35 -2.04 12.20 12.29
CA PHE A 35 -1.13 11.22 11.71
C PHE A 35 -1.61 10.90 10.29
N VAL A 36 -0.75 11.08 9.30
CA VAL A 36 -1.12 10.91 7.89
C VAL A 36 -0.70 9.53 7.39
N LEU A 37 -1.68 8.70 7.03
CA LEU A 37 -1.51 7.30 6.69
C LEU A 37 -1.89 7.02 5.23
N GLY A 38 -0.95 6.53 4.43
CA GLY A 38 -1.19 6.02 3.09
C GLY A 38 -1.66 4.56 3.13
N LEU A 39 -2.70 4.19 2.36
CA LEU A 39 -3.35 2.89 2.46
C LEU A 39 -3.50 2.20 1.10
N PRO A 40 -3.12 0.91 0.97
CA PRO A 40 -3.33 0.09 -0.21
C PRO A 40 -4.68 -0.66 -0.16
N THR A 41 -5.10 -1.16 -1.32
CA THR A 41 -6.13 -2.20 -1.43
C THR A 41 -5.51 -3.55 -1.81
N GLY A 42 -6.34 -4.54 -2.14
CA GLY A 42 -5.92 -5.87 -2.55
C GLY A 42 -5.84 -6.87 -1.40
N SER A 43 -5.39 -8.09 -1.69
CA SER A 43 -5.44 -9.20 -0.73
C SER A 43 -4.36 -9.14 0.36
N SER A 44 -3.20 -8.58 0.09
CA SER A 44 -2.07 -8.54 1.05
C SER A 44 -2.38 -7.78 2.34
N PRO A 45 -3.03 -6.59 2.32
CA PRO A 45 -3.29 -5.82 3.54
C PRO A 45 -4.48 -6.29 4.37
N ILE A 46 -5.32 -7.23 3.90
CA ILE A 46 -6.55 -7.64 4.60
C ILE A 46 -6.27 -8.14 6.03
N GLY A 47 -5.25 -8.97 6.19
CA GLY A 47 -4.86 -9.49 7.52
C GLY A 47 -4.40 -8.36 8.45
N MET A 48 -3.63 -7.41 7.94
CA MET A 48 -3.23 -6.22 8.69
C MET A 48 -4.46 -5.36 9.07
N TYR A 49 -5.42 -5.13 8.17
CA TYR A 49 -6.63 -4.38 8.48
C TYR A 49 -7.45 -5.05 9.59
N ARG A 50 -7.60 -6.38 9.55
CA ARG A 50 -8.22 -7.14 10.67
C ARG A 50 -7.48 -6.92 11.99
N GLY A 51 -6.14 -6.89 11.96
CA GLY A 51 -5.31 -6.57 13.12
C GLY A 51 -5.54 -5.16 13.66
N LEU A 52 -5.65 -4.16 12.77
CA LEU A 52 -5.95 -2.76 13.13
C LEU A 52 -7.34 -2.61 13.75
N VAL A 53 -8.36 -3.24 13.14
CA VAL A 53 -9.73 -3.27 13.67
C VAL A 53 -9.76 -3.89 15.05
N LYS A 54 -9.09 -5.03 15.24
CA LYS A 54 -8.97 -5.68 16.54
C LYS A 54 -8.29 -4.78 17.59
N ALA A 55 -7.19 -4.14 17.22
CA ALA A 55 -6.48 -3.22 18.11
C ALA A 55 -7.36 -2.03 18.52
N TYR A 56 -8.15 -1.48 17.60
CA TYR A 56 -9.13 -0.45 17.91
C TYR A 56 -10.21 -0.96 18.86
N GLN A 57 -10.81 -2.12 18.62
CA GLN A 57 -11.85 -2.72 19.47
C GLN A 57 -11.32 -3.03 20.88
N GLU A 58 -10.04 -3.35 21.00
CA GLU A 58 -9.35 -3.56 22.29
C GLU A 58 -8.92 -2.25 22.97
N GLY A 59 -9.21 -1.08 22.38
CA GLY A 59 -8.83 0.24 22.91
C GLY A 59 -7.33 0.53 22.88
N LYS A 60 -6.56 -0.19 22.05
CA LYS A 60 -5.11 -0.02 21.90
C LYS A 60 -4.71 1.12 20.98
N VAL A 61 -5.61 1.55 20.11
CA VAL A 61 -5.40 2.64 19.14
C VAL A 61 -6.72 3.34 18.84
N SER A 62 -6.67 4.64 18.53
CA SER A 62 -7.79 5.42 17.97
C SER A 62 -7.36 6.02 16.64
N PHE A 63 -8.27 6.03 15.67
CA PHE A 63 -8.06 6.63 14.35
C PHE A 63 -8.75 8.01 14.25
N LYS A 64 -9.29 8.53 15.35
CA LYS A 64 -10.02 9.81 15.37
C LYS A 64 -9.22 10.98 14.78
N HIS A 65 -7.91 10.98 14.95
CA HIS A 65 -7.00 12.01 14.44
C HIS A 65 -6.01 11.43 13.42
N VAL A 66 -6.43 10.40 12.69
CA VAL A 66 -5.70 9.86 11.54
C VAL A 66 -6.32 10.41 10.27
N LEU A 67 -5.49 10.91 9.37
CA LEU A 67 -5.87 11.34 8.03
C LEU A 67 -5.39 10.29 7.04
N THR A 68 -6.23 9.82 6.14
CA THR A 68 -5.88 8.69 5.27
C THR A 68 -5.90 9.09 3.79
N PHE A 69 -4.96 8.51 3.02
CA PHE A 69 -4.87 8.65 1.56
C PHE A 69 -4.73 7.27 0.92
N ASN A 70 -5.68 6.86 0.09
CA ASN A 70 -5.58 5.61 -0.65
C ASN A 70 -4.66 5.74 -1.87
N MET A 71 -4.04 4.62 -2.27
CA MET A 71 -3.05 4.62 -3.36
C MET A 71 -3.69 4.85 -4.73
N ASP A 72 -4.89 4.37 -4.94
CA ASP A 72 -5.51 4.28 -6.27
C ASP A 72 -7.03 4.06 -6.20
N GLU A 73 -7.68 4.24 -7.35
CA GLU A 73 -9.07 3.89 -7.60
C GLU A 73 -9.30 3.69 -9.11
N TYR A 74 -10.20 2.80 -9.45
CA TYR A 74 -10.60 2.58 -10.85
C TYR A 74 -11.37 3.77 -11.42
N VAL A 75 -11.10 4.08 -12.70
CA VAL A 75 -11.86 5.10 -13.45
C VAL A 75 -13.15 4.49 -13.99
N GLY A 76 -14.27 5.21 -13.76
CA GLY A 76 -15.56 4.84 -14.30
C GLY A 76 -16.32 3.78 -13.51
N LEU A 77 -15.79 3.33 -12.36
CA LEU A 77 -16.48 2.41 -11.48
C LEU A 77 -17.22 3.20 -10.39
N PRO A 78 -18.53 2.97 -10.17
CA PRO A 78 -19.26 3.63 -9.08
C PRO A 78 -18.67 3.31 -7.71
N GLU A 79 -18.72 4.26 -6.78
CA GLU A 79 -18.18 4.07 -5.41
C GLU A 79 -18.82 2.88 -4.70
N GLU A 80 -20.12 2.65 -4.93
CA GLU A 80 -20.91 1.58 -4.32
C GLU A 80 -20.67 0.21 -5.00
N HIS A 81 -19.94 0.18 -6.12
CA HIS A 81 -19.64 -1.09 -6.77
C HIS A 81 -18.79 -1.96 -5.84
N PRO A 82 -19.11 -3.26 -5.65
CA PRO A 82 -18.40 -4.13 -4.72
C PRO A 82 -16.87 -4.16 -4.91
N GLU A 83 -16.42 -3.99 -6.15
CA GLU A 83 -15.01 -4.04 -6.53
C GLU A 83 -14.36 -2.65 -6.64
N SER A 84 -15.07 -1.55 -6.29
CA SER A 84 -14.42 -0.25 -6.12
C SER A 84 -13.48 -0.30 -4.92
N TYR A 85 -12.40 0.44 -4.96
CA TYR A 85 -11.50 0.52 -3.81
C TYR A 85 -12.13 1.30 -2.67
N HIS A 86 -13.06 2.21 -2.97
CA HIS A 86 -13.92 2.82 -1.96
C HIS A 86 -14.68 1.75 -1.17
N SER A 87 -15.48 0.90 -1.82
CA SER A 87 -16.21 -0.19 -1.16
C SER A 87 -15.29 -1.16 -0.43
N PHE A 88 -14.13 -1.50 -1.02
CA PHE A 88 -13.13 -2.35 -0.38
C PHE A 88 -12.67 -1.77 0.97
N MET A 89 -12.32 -0.49 1.00
CA MET A 89 -11.79 0.16 2.19
C MET A 89 -12.83 0.30 3.29
N PHE A 90 -14.05 0.67 2.93
CA PHE A 90 -15.16 0.75 3.90
C PHE A 90 -15.50 -0.62 4.47
N THR A 91 -15.55 -1.67 3.63
CA THR A 91 -15.85 -3.03 4.07
C THR A 91 -14.77 -3.61 4.98
N ASN A 92 -13.48 -3.37 4.69
CA ASN A 92 -12.39 -4.03 5.39
C ASN A 92 -11.79 -3.23 6.55
N LEU A 93 -12.01 -1.89 6.60
CA LEU A 93 -11.40 -1.04 7.61
C LEU A 93 -12.35 0.05 8.13
N PHE A 94 -12.77 1.01 7.31
CA PHE A 94 -13.36 2.26 7.80
C PHE A 94 -14.69 2.12 8.53
N ASN A 95 -15.53 1.15 8.16
CA ASN A 95 -16.78 0.87 8.90
C ASN A 95 -16.56 0.28 10.30
N HIS A 96 -15.33 -0.08 10.65
CA HIS A 96 -14.99 -0.82 11.88
C HIS A 96 -14.11 -0.04 12.85
N ILE A 97 -13.74 1.20 12.50
CA ILE A 97 -12.85 2.07 13.30
C ILE A 97 -13.44 3.48 13.43
N ASP A 98 -12.88 4.30 14.30
CA ASP A 98 -13.34 5.67 14.59
C ASP A 98 -12.72 6.76 13.69
N CYS A 99 -12.27 6.40 12.50
CA CYS A 99 -11.76 7.39 11.54
C CYS A 99 -12.93 8.26 11.00
N PRO A 100 -12.92 9.60 11.19
CA PRO A 100 -13.95 10.46 10.65
C PRO A 100 -13.99 10.42 9.12
N LYS A 101 -15.17 10.47 8.51
CA LYS A 101 -15.31 10.41 7.05
C LYS A 101 -14.57 11.52 6.32
N GLU A 102 -14.54 12.72 6.90
CA GLU A 102 -13.81 13.90 6.40
C GLU A 102 -12.28 13.70 6.38
N ASN A 103 -11.78 12.73 7.11
CA ASN A 103 -10.36 12.37 7.15
C ASN A 103 -9.99 11.24 6.17
N ILE A 104 -10.97 10.72 5.43
CA ILE A 104 -10.76 9.60 4.50
C ILE A 104 -10.69 10.14 3.08
N HIS A 105 -9.53 10.05 2.44
CA HIS A 105 -9.33 10.49 1.06
C HIS A 105 -9.07 9.29 0.15
N ILE A 106 -9.95 9.13 -0.83
CA ILE A 106 -9.86 8.14 -1.91
C ILE A 106 -10.03 8.90 -3.22
N LEU A 107 -9.18 8.61 -4.21
CA LEU A 107 -9.26 9.24 -5.53
C LEU A 107 -10.64 9.02 -6.17
N ASN A 108 -11.23 10.09 -6.71
CA ASN A 108 -12.52 10.00 -7.38
C ASN A 108 -12.36 9.63 -8.85
N GLY A 109 -12.45 8.34 -9.17
CA GLY A 109 -12.39 7.83 -10.56
C GLY A 109 -13.55 8.28 -11.47
N ASN A 110 -14.57 8.96 -10.91
CA ASN A 110 -15.73 9.50 -11.63
C ASN A 110 -15.71 11.03 -11.72
N ALA A 111 -14.58 11.68 -11.36
CA ALA A 111 -14.44 13.12 -11.48
C ALA A 111 -14.57 13.57 -12.95
N LYS A 112 -15.20 14.74 -13.17
CA LYS A 112 -15.37 15.32 -14.53
C LYS A 112 -14.03 15.64 -15.20
N ASP A 113 -13.05 16.05 -14.40
CA ASP A 113 -11.68 16.33 -14.80
C ASP A 113 -10.73 15.48 -13.93
N LEU A 114 -10.27 14.37 -14.49
CA LEU A 114 -9.39 13.43 -13.80
C LEU A 114 -7.99 14.01 -13.54
N ALA A 115 -7.54 14.94 -14.38
CA ALA A 115 -6.25 15.60 -14.17
C ALA A 115 -6.32 16.60 -13.01
N ALA A 116 -7.42 17.37 -12.92
CA ALA A 116 -7.67 18.26 -11.79
C ALA A 116 -7.83 17.47 -10.48
N GLU A 117 -8.52 16.33 -10.50
CA GLU A 117 -8.65 15.43 -9.35
C GLU A 117 -7.26 14.97 -8.86
N CYS A 118 -6.42 14.49 -9.76
CA CYS A 118 -5.06 14.06 -9.41
C CYS A 118 -4.21 15.20 -8.84
N ALA A 119 -4.30 16.40 -9.42
CA ALA A 119 -3.57 17.57 -8.92
C ALA A 119 -4.08 18.00 -7.53
N HIS A 120 -5.38 17.99 -7.31
CA HIS A 120 -5.99 18.29 -6.02
C HIS A 120 -5.58 17.25 -4.96
N TYR A 121 -5.53 15.98 -5.32
CA TYR A 121 -5.09 14.91 -4.41
C TYR A 121 -3.65 15.12 -3.92
N GLU A 122 -2.74 15.48 -4.81
CA GLU A 122 -1.36 15.83 -4.45
C GLU A 122 -1.30 17.08 -3.55
N GLN A 123 -2.12 18.09 -3.84
CA GLN A 123 -2.23 19.29 -3.02
C GLN A 123 -2.71 18.96 -1.60
N MET A 124 -3.74 18.12 -1.46
CA MET A 124 -4.22 17.68 -0.13
C MET A 124 -3.13 16.94 0.66
N ILE A 125 -2.32 16.10 0.00
CA ILE A 125 -1.18 15.43 0.65
C ILE A 125 -0.14 16.47 1.12
N GLU A 126 0.16 17.47 0.32
CA GLU A 126 1.09 18.55 0.67
C GLU A 126 0.57 19.41 1.83
N GLU A 127 -0.69 19.81 1.80
CA GLU A 127 -1.37 20.58 2.86
C GLU A 127 -1.43 19.81 4.19
N ALA A 128 -1.55 18.48 4.13
CA ALA A 128 -1.46 17.61 5.30
C ALA A 128 -0.03 17.50 5.89
N GLY A 129 0.98 18.09 5.25
CA GLY A 129 2.39 18.01 5.66
C GLY A 129 3.11 16.74 5.17
N GLY A 130 2.59 16.11 4.12
CA GLY A 130 3.05 14.84 3.57
C GLY A 130 2.55 13.63 4.35
N ILE A 131 2.87 12.44 3.88
CA ILE A 131 2.43 11.18 4.48
C ILE A 131 3.47 10.71 5.51
N ASP A 132 3.02 10.41 6.74
CA ASP A 132 3.90 9.91 7.81
C ASP A 132 4.32 8.46 7.57
N LEU A 133 3.36 7.60 7.17
CA LEU A 133 3.60 6.20 6.84
C LEU A 133 2.77 5.83 5.61
N PHE A 134 3.41 5.45 4.52
CA PHE A 134 2.74 4.91 3.34
C PHE A 134 2.81 3.38 3.35
N LEU A 135 1.66 2.75 3.44
CA LEU A 135 1.51 1.30 3.32
C LEU A 135 1.29 0.92 1.87
N GLY A 136 1.86 -0.18 1.42
CA GLY A 136 1.69 -0.68 0.05
C GLY A 136 1.79 -2.19 -0.06
N GLY A 137 1.44 -2.69 -1.23
CA GLY A 137 1.75 -4.04 -1.69
C GLY A 137 2.55 -3.98 -2.98
N ILE A 138 2.88 -5.13 -3.55
CA ILE A 138 3.49 -5.21 -4.88
C ILE A 138 2.71 -6.13 -5.81
N GLY A 139 2.72 -5.80 -7.11
CA GLY A 139 2.31 -6.72 -8.15
C GLY A 139 3.32 -7.86 -8.36
N PRO A 140 2.93 -8.96 -9.02
CA PRO A 140 3.88 -10.01 -9.38
C PRO A 140 4.99 -9.55 -10.34
N ASP A 141 4.76 -8.48 -11.08
CA ASP A 141 5.70 -7.77 -11.94
C ASP A 141 6.47 -6.64 -11.21
N GLY A 142 6.31 -6.53 -9.88
CA GLY A 142 6.99 -5.57 -9.03
C GLY A 142 6.47 -4.14 -9.11
N HIS A 143 5.25 -3.93 -9.60
CA HIS A 143 4.64 -2.60 -9.54
C HIS A 143 4.22 -2.23 -8.10
N ILE A 144 4.35 -0.95 -7.76
CA ILE A 144 3.77 -0.34 -6.56
C ILE A 144 2.60 0.57 -6.97
N ALA A 145 1.45 0.45 -6.30
CA ALA A 145 0.17 0.99 -6.78
C ALA A 145 -0.05 0.54 -8.24
N PHE A 146 -0.67 1.34 -9.12
CA PHE A 146 -0.71 1.03 -10.56
C PHE A 146 0.48 1.63 -11.35
N ASN A 147 1.66 1.74 -10.72
CA ASN A 147 2.89 2.12 -11.42
C ASN A 147 3.56 0.90 -12.05
N GLU A 148 2.98 0.41 -13.12
CA GLU A 148 3.44 -0.75 -13.88
C GLU A 148 4.85 -0.55 -14.46
N PRO A 149 5.52 -1.64 -14.92
CA PRO A 149 6.84 -1.57 -15.55
C PRO A 149 6.93 -0.46 -16.60
N GLY A 150 8.04 0.28 -16.59
CA GLY A 150 8.25 1.45 -17.44
C GLY A 150 7.73 2.77 -16.87
N SER A 151 7.06 2.78 -15.70
CA SER A 151 6.64 4.01 -15.06
C SER A 151 7.84 4.77 -14.49
N SER A 152 7.82 6.11 -14.61
CA SER A 152 8.88 6.95 -14.03
C SER A 152 8.95 6.79 -12.51
N LEU A 153 10.15 6.64 -11.96
CA LEU A 153 10.37 6.55 -10.52
C LEU A 153 10.14 7.90 -9.79
N THR A 154 9.98 8.99 -10.53
CA THR A 154 9.64 10.32 -9.99
C THR A 154 8.21 10.75 -10.32
N SER A 155 7.38 9.80 -10.83
CA SER A 155 5.99 10.09 -11.20
C SER A 155 5.16 10.55 -10.01
N ARG A 156 4.18 11.43 -10.30
CA ARG A 156 3.17 11.89 -9.33
C ARG A 156 1.82 11.26 -9.66
N THR A 157 0.80 11.59 -8.87
CA THR A 157 -0.57 11.09 -9.04
C THR A 157 -1.10 11.42 -10.42
N ARG A 158 -1.67 10.43 -11.11
CA ARG A 158 -2.15 10.54 -12.49
C ARG A 158 -3.07 9.41 -12.89
N GLN A 159 -3.77 9.59 -14.00
CA GLN A 159 -4.46 8.50 -14.70
C GLN A 159 -3.45 7.56 -15.38
N LYS A 160 -3.69 6.24 -15.26
CA LYS A 160 -2.90 5.18 -15.91
C LYS A 160 -3.81 4.22 -16.66
N THR A 161 -3.38 3.82 -17.85
CA THR A 161 -3.94 2.66 -18.55
C THR A 161 -3.32 1.40 -17.94
N LEU A 162 -4.16 0.43 -17.60
CA LEU A 162 -3.73 -0.85 -17.04
C LEU A 162 -3.20 -1.76 -18.14
N THR A 163 -2.15 -2.52 -17.85
CA THR A 163 -1.64 -3.55 -18.77
C THR A 163 -2.62 -4.71 -18.89
N THR A 164 -2.49 -5.47 -19.97
CA THR A 164 -3.29 -6.69 -20.15
C THR A 164 -3.09 -7.67 -19.02
N ASP A 165 -1.86 -7.83 -18.52
CA ASP A 165 -1.56 -8.74 -17.42
C ASP A 165 -2.25 -8.31 -16.12
N THR A 166 -2.27 -7.00 -15.81
CA THR A 166 -3.01 -6.45 -14.66
C THR A 166 -4.52 -6.66 -14.81
N ILE A 167 -5.08 -6.45 -16.00
CA ILE A 167 -6.50 -6.69 -16.28
C ILE A 167 -6.84 -8.18 -16.08
N ILE A 168 -6.01 -9.08 -16.60
CA ILE A 168 -6.18 -10.54 -16.41
C ILE A 168 -6.10 -10.90 -14.92
N ALA A 169 -5.07 -10.40 -14.22
CA ALA A 169 -4.91 -10.68 -12.80
C ALA A 169 -6.09 -10.19 -11.95
N ASN A 170 -6.67 -9.04 -12.30
CA ASN A 170 -7.79 -8.45 -11.58
C ASN A 170 -9.15 -9.02 -12.01
N SER A 171 -9.26 -9.73 -13.14
CA SER A 171 -10.52 -10.33 -13.60
C SER A 171 -11.15 -11.26 -12.57
N ARG A 172 -10.33 -11.89 -11.72
CA ARG A 172 -10.81 -12.75 -10.60
C ARG A 172 -11.77 -12.03 -9.64
N PHE A 173 -11.70 -10.71 -9.56
CA PHE A 173 -12.62 -9.89 -8.78
C PHE A 173 -13.87 -9.48 -9.58
N PHE A 174 -13.86 -9.65 -10.89
CA PHE A 174 -14.92 -9.30 -11.84
C PHE A 174 -15.48 -10.57 -12.51
N GLU A 175 -15.85 -11.57 -11.73
CA GLU A 175 -16.44 -12.85 -12.19
C GLU A 175 -15.57 -13.59 -13.24
N ASN A 176 -14.26 -13.39 -13.23
CA ASN A 176 -13.28 -13.84 -14.23
C ASN A 176 -13.54 -13.29 -15.66
N ASP A 177 -14.26 -12.19 -15.79
CA ASP A 177 -14.50 -11.52 -17.07
C ASP A 177 -13.57 -10.30 -17.24
N ILE A 178 -12.60 -10.41 -18.15
CA ILE A 178 -11.65 -9.36 -18.48
C ILE A 178 -12.32 -8.10 -19.05
N ASN A 179 -13.54 -8.23 -19.61
CA ASN A 179 -14.26 -7.09 -20.17
C ASN A 179 -14.93 -6.23 -19.11
N LYS A 180 -15.21 -6.80 -17.94
CA LYS A 180 -15.77 -6.09 -16.79
C LYS A 180 -14.71 -5.30 -16.00
N VAL A 181 -13.43 -5.65 -16.15
CA VAL A 181 -12.34 -4.93 -15.47
C VAL A 181 -12.16 -3.55 -16.09
N PRO A 182 -12.16 -2.47 -15.29
CA PRO A 182 -11.83 -1.13 -15.80
C PRO A 182 -10.46 -1.10 -16.48
N LYS A 183 -10.34 -0.34 -17.55
CA LYS A 183 -9.10 -0.28 -18.35
C LYS A 183 -8.14 0.80 -17.86
N THR A 184 -8.61 1.70 -17.01
CA THR A 184 -7.85 2.83 -16.48
C THR A 184 -8.11 2.99 -14.99
N ALA A 185 -7.10 3.54 -14.30
CA ALA A 185 -7.18 3.89 -12.88
C ALA A 185 -6.53 5.24 -12.62
N LEU A 186 -6.91 5.90 -11.54
CA LEU A 186 -6.14 6.97 -10.92
C LEU A 186 -5.19 6.32 -9.91
N THR A 187 -3.95 6.74 -9.89
CA THR A 187 -2.94 6.14 -9.01
C THR A 187 -1.92 7.17 -8.55
N VAL A 188 -1.53 7.10 -7.28
CA VAL A 188 -0.36 7.84 -6.81
C VAL A 188 0.88 7.41 -7.59
N GLY A 189 1.79 8.34 -7.82
CA GLY A 189 3.05 8.04 -8.50
C GLY A 189 4.07 7.39 -7.57
N VAL A 190 5.11 6.78 -8.16
CA VAL A 190 6.24 6.27 -7.38
C VAL A 190 6.87 7.39 -6.56
N GLY A 191 7.07 8.58 -7.14
CA GLY A 191 7.60 9.75 -6.44
C GLY A 191 6.70 10.22 -5.31
N THR A 192 5.37 10.07 -5.42
CA THR A 192 4.43 10.41 -4.34
C THR A 192 4.62 9.45 -3.16
N VAL A 193 4.70 8.13 -3.42
CA VAL A 193 4.97 7.13 -2.37
C VAL A 193 6.33 7.36 -1.72
N MET A 194 7.36 7.59 -2.53
CA MET A 194 8.74 7.80 -2.07
C MET A 194 8.96 9.12 -1.32
N ALA A 195 8.03 10.07 -1.42
CA ALA A 195 8.05 11.32 -0.66
C ALA A 195 7.51 11.17 0.78
N ALA A 196 6.89 10.04 1.12
CA ALA A 196 6.45 9.75 2.48
C ALA A 196 7.64 9.69 3.46
N LYS A 197 7.41 10.00 4.73
CA LYS A 197 8.46 9.95 5.77
C LYS A 197 8.92 8.50 5.99
N GLU A 198 8.01 7.54 5.86
CA GLU A 198 8.26 6.11 5.97
C GLU A 198 7.38 5.34 4.98
N VAL A 199 7.91 4.28 4.40
CA VAL A 199 7.18 3.40 3.46
C VAL A 199 7.27 1.96 3.92
N MET A 200 6.14 1.28 4.05
CA MET A 200 6.07 -0.14 4.41
C MET A 200 5.31 -0.94 3.35
N ILE A 201 5.96 -1.91 2.77
CA ILE A 201 5.42 -2.76 1.69
C ILE A 201 5.19 -4.18 2.20
N LEU A 202 3.96 -4.66 2.05
CA LEU A 202 3.54 -6.02 2.41
C LEU A 202 3.69 -6.94 1.22
N VAL A 203 4.40 -8.06 1.42
CA VAL A 203 4.69 -9.01 0.35
C VAL A 203 4.41 -10.43 0.84
N ASN A 204 3.41 -11.09 0.28
CA ASN A 204 3.05 -12.44 0.70
C ASN A 204 2.83 -13.40 -0.46
N GLY A 205 3.23 -14.64 -0.24
CA GLY A 205 2.99 -15.76 -1.13
C GLY A 205 3.99 -15.88 -2.28
N HIS A 206 4.16 -17.11 -2.76
CA HIS A 206 5.13 -17.49 -3.80
C HIS A 206 5.00 -16.66 -5.09
N ALA A 207 3.79 -16.26 -5.50
CA ALA A 207 3.59 -15.44 -6.70
C ALA A 207 4.32 -14.08 -6.68
N LYS A 208 4.85 -13.66 -5.53
CA LYS A 208 5.57 -12.39 -5.33
C LYS A 208 7.08 -12.57 -5.15
N CYS A 209 7.60 -13.81 -5.12
CA CYS A 209 9.01 -14.08 -4.79
C CYS A 209 9.98 -13.39 -5.76
N ARG A 210 9.70 -13.41 -7.07
CA ARG A 210 10.52 -12.75 -8.08
C ARG A 210 10.51 -11.22 -7.93
N ALA A 211 9.33 -10.64 -7.64
CA ALA A 211 9.19 -9.20 -7.42
C ALA A 211 9.95 -8.77 -6.13
N LEU A 212 9.87 -9.58 -5.08
CA LEU A 212 10.62 -9.34 -3.85
C LEU A 212 12.14 -9.44 -4.07
N GLN A 213 12.58 -10.46 -4.80
CA GLN A 213 14.00 -10.59 -5.15
C GLN A 213 14.51 -9.37 -5.93
N ALA A 214 13.75 -8.90 -6.92
CA ALA A 214 14.09 -7.70 -7.68
C ALA A 214 14.11 -6.43 -6.80
N ALA A 215 13.18 -6.32 -5.84
CA ALA A 215 13.11 -5.20 -4.89
C ALA A 215 14.30 -5.14 -3.95
N VAL A 216 14.81 -6.29 -3.48
CA VAL A 216 15.85 -6.38 -2.44
C VAL A 216 17.24 -6.50 -3.03
N GLU A 217 17.43 -7.33 -4.04
CA GLU A 217 18.74 -7.71 -4.61
C GLU A 217 18.98 -7.12 -6.00
N GLY A 218 17.93 -6.68 -6.70
CA GLY A 218 18.05 -6.10 -8.04
C GLY A 218 18.60 -4.69 -8.01
N SER A 219 18.89 -4.15 -9.20
CA SER A 219 19.23 -2.74 -9.36
C SER A 219 17.96 -1.87 -9.31
N VAL A 220 18.11 -0.61 -8.90
CA VAL A 220 17.02 0.37 -9.03
C VAL A 220 16.75 0.61 -10.50
N ASN A 221 15.56 0.25 -10.94
CA ASN A 221 15.14 0.47 -12.31
C ASN A 221 13.61 0.50 -12.44
N HIS A 222 13.12 1.20 -13.45
CA HIS A 222 11.69 1.44 -13.65
C HIS A 222 10.91 0.21 -14.18
N MET A 223 11.58 -0.86 -14.57
CA MET A 223 10.90 -2.12 -14.93
C MET A 223 10.44 -2.90 -13.69
N TRP A 224 10.99 -2.55 -12.53
CA TRP A 224 10.59 -3.01 -11.21
C TRP A 224 10.40 -1.77 -10.33
N THR A 225 9.25 -1.10 -10.42
CA THR A 225 9.06 0.20 -9.77
C THR A 225 9.21 0.15 -8.26
N ILE A 226 8.93 -1.02 -7.64
CA ILE A 226 9.23 -1.28 -6.23
C ILE A 226 10.72 -1.12 -5.89
N SER A 227 11.63 -1.31 -6.85
CA SER A 227 13.07 -1.18 -6.61
C SER A 227 13.48 0.24 -6.16
N ALA A 228 12.63 1.25 -6.41
CA ALA A 228 12.81 2.61 -5.89
C ALA A 228 12.91 2.64 -4.36
N LEU A 229 12.31 1.67 -3.66
CA LEU A 229 12.34 1.59 -2.20
C LEU A 229 13.77 1.45 -1.65
N GLN A 230 14.72 0.95 -2.45
CA GLN A 230 16.15 0.90 -2.07
C GLN A 230 16.74 2.29 -1.82
N MET A 231 16.19 3.34 -2.42
CA MET A 231 16.63 4.72 -2.23
C MET A 231 15.91 5.42 -1.07
N HIS A 232 14.89 4.79 -0.49
CA HIS A 232 14.15 5.38 0.62
C HIS A 232 14.87 5.22 1.94
N GLN A 233 15.02 6.31 2.70
CA GLN A 233 15.74 6.31 3.99
C GLN A 233 15.10 5.36 5.01
N HIS A 234 13.76 5.31 5.04
CA HIS A 234 12.95 4.54 5.99
C HIS A 234 12.01 3.56 5.26
N GLY A 235 12.56 2.86 4.25
CA GLY A 235 11.84 1.81 3.54
C GLY A 235 11.83 0.50 4.33
N ILE A 236 10.66 -0.14 4.44
CA ILE A 236 10.44 -1.41 5.11
C ILE A 236 9.71 -2.36 4.15
N ILE A 237 10.18 -3.57 4.05
CA ILE A 237 9.43 -4.69 3.46
C ILE A 237 9.07 -5.65 4.60
N VAL A 238 7.81 -6.05 4.67
CA VAL A 238 7.33 -7.11 5.56
C VAL A 238 6.85 -8.25 4.69
N ALA A 239 7.53 -9.38 4.74
CA ALA A 239 7.29 -10.53 3.86
C ALA A 239 7.01 -11.80 4.65
N ASP A 240 6.29 -12.74 4.03
CA ASP A 240 6.25 -14.12 4.51
C ASP A 240 7.35 -14.97 3.88
N ASP A 241 7.63 -16.14 4.47
CA ASP A 241 8.68 -17.05 3.95
C ASP A 241 8.42 -17.46 2.49
N ALA A 242 7.15 -17.66 2.09
CA ALA A 242 6.81 -18.04 0.72
C ALA A 242 7.18 -16.95 -0.31
N ALA A 243 7.10 -15.68 0.06
CA ALA A 243 7.53 -14.59 -0.80
C ALA A 243 9.07 -14.48 -0.91
N CYS A 244 9.81 -15.09 0.00
CA CYS A 244 11.27 -15.01 0.08
C CYS A 244 12.01 -16.11 -0.71
N GLU A 245 11.31 -17.03 -1.38
CA GLU A 245 11.90 -18.23 -1.97
C GLU A 245 12.96 -17.96 -3.08
N GLU A 246 12.89 -16.82 -3.76
CA GLU A 246 13.89 -16.42 -4.77
C GLU A 246 15.03 -15.54 -4.21
N LEU A 247 14.98 -15.16 -2.93
CA LEU A 247 16.12 -14.50 -2.31
C LEU A 247 17.32 -15.45 -2.20
N LYS A 248 18.52 -14.92 -2.42
CA LYS A 248 19.75 -15.66 -2.11
C LYS A 248 19.76 -16.04 -0.63
N VAL A 249 20.20 -17.25 -0.34
CA VAL A 249 20.30 -17.76 1.03
C VAL A 249 21.04 -16.81 1.97
N GLY A 250 22.10 -16.16 1.47
CA GLY A 250 22.86 -15.17 2.24
C GLY A 250 22.03 -13.95 2.60
N THR A 251 21.25 -13.42 1.66
CA THR A 251 20.35 -12.27 1.86
C THR A 251 19.25 -12.59 2.86
N TYR A 252 18.59 -13.75 2.68
CA TYR A 252 17.54 -14.22 3.59
C TYR A 252 18.09 -14.34 5.04
N ARG A 253 19.23 -15.03 5.22
CA ARG A 253 19.86 -15.21 6.55
C ARG A 253 20.27 -13.89 7.16
N TYR A 254 20.82 -12.97 6.37
CA TYR A 254 21.22 -11.65 6.83
C TYR A 254 20.04 -10.89 7.46
N PHE A 255 18.92 -10.79 6.74
CA PHE A 255 17.75 -10.06 7.26
C PHE A 255 17.08 -10.78 8.45
N LYS A 256 17.01 -12.11 8.45
CA LYS A 256 16.53 -12.89 9.62
C LYS A 256 17.40 -12.64 10.86
N ASP A 257 18.69 -12.43 10.68
CA ASP A 257 19.62 -12.21 11.80
C ASP A 257 19.53 -10.79 12.34
N ILE A 258 19.64 -9.77 11.49
CA ILE A 258 19.64 -8.38 11.94
C ILE A 258 18.29 -7.90 12.48
N GLU A 259 17.20 -8.48 12.00
CA GLU A 259 15.83 -8.13 12.44
C GLU A 259 15.31 -9.05 13.57
N ARG A 260 16.10 -10.01 14.04
CA ARG A 260 15.68 -10.99 15.08
C ARG A 260 15.05 -10.35 16.32
N ASN A 261 15.55 -9.20 16.76
CA ASN A 261 15.08 -8.49 17.95
C ASN A 261 14.00 -7.42 17.62
N ASN A 262 13.63 -7.27 16.37
CA ASN A 262 12.65 -6.30 15.88
C ASN A 262 11.33 -6.95 15.45
N LEU A 263 11.16 -8.22 15.73
CA LEU A 263 9.90 -8.95 15.56
C LEU A 263 8.96 -8.51 16.70
N LEU A 264 7.78 -7.97 16.36
CA LEU A 264 6.81 -7.37 17.29
C LEU A 264 5.77 -8.40 17.77
#